data_4d37b0342fc9d13e0482d4a075fed94c
#
_entry.id   4d37b0342fc9d13e0482d4a075fed94c
#
_cell.length_a   1.000
_cell.length_b   1.000
_cell.length_c   1.000
_cell.angle_alpha   90.00
_cell.angle_beta   90.00
_cell.angle_gamma   90.00
#
_symmetry.space_group_name_H-M   'P 1'
#
loop_
_entity.id
_entity.type
_entity.pdbx_description
1 polymer ?
#
loop_
_entity_poly.entity_id
_entity_poly.type
_entity_poly.pdbx_seq_one_letter_code
_entity_poly.pdbx_strand_id
1 'polypeptide(L)'
;MEQNNQLQPPVFNQPQPSGPQYQPRVSASPMMDPVEAVKTCFRKYFDFKGRARRSEYWWFILFIVILSSVFNYGGLLLPFLSYVGMLCSLLLLIPQFAAMTRRLHDTGRSGWWVAILAILYVVVLVSMAILVAPYGTQLFETTDSMVQAEMMADAFQSNPVVATVMTGSALLGLLLMVITFIFTLLDSKWGENKYGPSPKYQ
;
A
#
# COMPACT_ATOMS: atom_id res chain seq x y z
N MET A 1 68.77 -25.96 35.12
CA MET A 1 67.54 -25.26 34.73
C MET A 1 67.68 -24.90 33.29
N GLU A 2 67.21 -25.79 32.38
CA GLU A 2 67.23 -25.56 30.90
C GLU A 2 65.97 -24.82 30.48
N GLN A 3 66.15 -23.62 29.98
CA GLN A 3 65.09 -22.87 29.31
C GLN A 3 64.88 -23.43 27.89
N ASN A 4 63.79 -24.15 27.71
CA ASN A 4 63.38 -24.69 26.44
C ASN A 4 62.80 -23.56 25.59
N ASN A 5 63.66 -22.92 24.78
CA ASN A 5 63.29 -21.86 23.85
C ASN A 5 62.71 -22.52 22.58
N GLN A 6 61.44 -22.80 22.59
CA GLN A 6 60.75 -23.29 21.40
C GLN A 6 60.66 -22.15 20.36
N LEU A 7 61.50 -22.23 19.37
CA LEU A 7 61.46 -21.42 18.16
C LEU A 7 60.12 -21.67 17.42
N GLN A 8 59.20 -20.73 17.52
CA GLN A 8 58.01 -20.75 16.69
C GLN A 8 58.45 -20.61 15.22
N PRO A 9 57.97 -21.47 14.31
CA PRO A 9 58.29 -21.34 12.91
C PRO A 9 57.69 -20.00 12.35
N PRO A 10 58.37 -19.38 11.41
CA PRO A 10 57.90 -18.10 10.83
C PRO A 10 56.54 -18.31 10.22
N VAL A 11 55.58 -17.45 10.62
CA VAL A 11 54.26 -17.39 10.00
C VAL A 11 54.45 -16.85 8.57
N PHE A 12 54.51 -17.74 7.59
CA PHE A 12 54.44 -17.38 6.19
C PHE A 12 53.10 -16.71 5.97
N ASN A 13 53.12 -15.40 5.67
CA ASN A 13 51.99 -14.72 5.08
C ASN A 13 51.64 -15.42 3.77
N GLN A 14 50.74 -16.38 3.82
CA GLN A 14 50.17 -16.97 2.62
C GLN A 14 49.43 -15.86 1.88
N PRO A 15 49.77 -15.60 0.61
CA PRO A 15 48.98 -14.71 -0.20
C PRO A 15 47.55 -15.26 -0.21
N GLN A 16 46.60 -14.48 0.27
CA GLN A 16 45.18 -14.86 0.15
C GLN A 16 44.88 -15.06 -1.34
N PRO A 17 44.28 -16.19 -1.73
CA PRO A 17 43.94 -16.40 -3.12
C PRO A 17 42.98 -15.28 -3.57
N SER A 18 43.44 -14.47 -4.52
CA SER A 18 42.66 -13.45 -5.23
C SER A 18 41.66 -14.09 -6.21
N GLY A 19 41.03 -15.19 -5.80
CA GLY A 19 39.92 -15.77 -6.54
C GLY A 19 38.66 -14.91 -6.39
N PRO A 20 37.73 -14.94 -7.35
CA PRO A 20 36.45 -14.26 -7.19
C PRO A 20 35.82 -14.71 -5.87
N GLN A 21 35.64 -13.77 -4.94
CA GLN A 21 34.99 -14.05 -3.66
C GLN A 21 33.62 -14.68 -3.99
N TYR A 22 33.45 -15.94 -3.61
CA TYR A 22 32.16 -16.64 -3.69
C TYR A 22 31.18 -15.88 -2.81
N GLN A 23 30.44 -14.96 -3.43
CA GLN A 23 29.31 -14.34 -2.77
C GLN A 23 28.23 -15.44 -2.69
N PRO A 24 27.82 -15.86 -1.48
CA PRO A 24 26.79 -16.87 -1.36
C PRO A 24 25.57 -16.39 -2.16
N ARG A 25 25.04 -17.22 -3.04
CA ARG A 25 23.82 -16.93 -3.80
C ARG A 25 22.72 -16.73 -2.76
N VAL A 26 22.41 -15.47 -2.47
CA VAL A 26 21.30 -15.12 -1.59
C VAL A 26 20.04 -15.68 -2.21
N SER A 27 19.52 -16.77 -1.69
CA SER A 27 18.28 -17.38 -2.17
C SER A 27 17.10 -16.49 -1.80
N ALA A 28 16.18 -16.27 -2.77
CA ALA A 28 14.93 -15.62 -2.46
C ALA A 28 14.11 -16.53 -1.53
N SER A 29 13.68 -16.01 -0.39
CA SER A 29 12.79 -16.75 0.51
C SER A 29 11.45 -17.06 -0.19
N PRO A 30 10.76 -18.19 0.13
CA PRO A 30 9.50 -18.58 -0.51
C PRO A 30 8.42 -17.50 -0.38
N MET A 31 7.39 -17.55 -1.23
CA MET A 31 6.26 -16.61 -1.15
C MET A 31 5.59 -16.70 0.22
N MET A 32 5.15 -15.54 0.73
CA MET A 32 4.37 -15.49 1.97
C MET A 32 2.99 -16.14 1.74
N ASP A 33 2.54 -16.90 2.71
CA ASP A 33 1.19 -17.46 2.74
C ASP A 33 0.13 -16.33 2.77
N PRO A 34 -1.02 -16.49 2.06
CA PRO A 34 -2.09 -15.47 2.02
C PRO A 34 -2.59 -15.07 3.40
N VAL A 35 -2.83 -16.04 4.27
CA VAL A 35 -3.35 -15.80 5.63
C VAL A 35 -2.35 -15.04 6.47
N GLU A 36 -1.06 -15.41 6.39
CA GLU A 36 0.01 -14.73 7.13
C GLU A 36 0.25 -13.31 6.58
N ALA A 37 0.09 -13.08 5.28
CA ALA A 37 0.16 -11.77 4.67
C ALA A 37 -0.91 -10.82 5.24
N VAL A 38 -2.16 -11.28 5.29
CA VAL A 38 -3.28 -10.51 5.85
C VAL A 38 -3.05 -10.22 7.33
N LYS A 39 -2.69 -11.24 8.13
CA LYS A 39 -2.36 -11.08 9.55
C LYS A 39 -1.23 -10.08 9.78
N THR A 40 -0.21 -10.11 8.94
CA THR A 40 0.94 -9.19 9.03
C THR A 40 0.52 -7.76 8.74
N CYS A 41 -0.34 -7.51 7.75
CA CYS A 41 -0.87 -6.18 7.47
C CYS A 41 -1.72 -5.65 8.63
N PHE A 42 -2.54 -6.48 9.27
CA PHE A 42 -3.29 -6.07 10.47
C PHE A 42 -2.40 -5.84 11.68
N ARG A 43 -1.38 -6.67 11.92
CA ARG A 43 -0.38 -6.43 12.99
C ARG A 43 0.37 -5.13 12.79
N LYS A 44 0.61 -4.74 11.54
CA LYS A 44 1.30 -3.50 11.12
C LYS A 44 0.33 -2.42 10.66
N TYR A 45 -0.83 -2.32 11.32
CA TYR A 45 -1.93 -1.45 10.91
C TYR A 45 -1.52 0.02 10.74
N PHE A 46 -0.76 0.57 11.69
CA PHE A 46 -0.22 1.93 11.67
C PHE A 46 1.28 1.99 11.36
N ASP A 47 1.89 0.87 11.00
CA ASP A 47 3.33 0.83 10.75
C ASP A 47 3.63 1.12 9.26
N PHE A 48 4.05 2.34 9.00
CA PHE A 48 4.48 2.81 7.68
C PHE A 48 5.98 2.62 7.44
N LYS A 49 6.73 2.10 8.44
CA LYS A 49 8.17 1.88 8.36
C LYS A 49 8.50 0.49 7.82
N GLY A 50 9.78 0.33 7.42
CA GLY A 50 10.25 -0.96 6.92
C GLY A 50 9.85 -1.23 5.46
N ARG A 51 9.91 -2.49 5.07
CA ARG A 51 9.70 -2.97 3.70
C ARG A 51 8.66 -4.08 3.67
N ALA A 52 7.86 -4.15 2.62
CA ALA A 52 6.87 -5.21 2.38
C ALA A 52 7.16 -5.93 1.05
N ARG A 53 7.08 -7.26 1.07
CA ARG A 53 7.23 -8.09 -0.13
C ARG A 53 6.03 -7.91 -1.07
N ARG A 54 6.22 -8.28 -2.36
CA ARG A 54 5.11 -8.37 -3.32
C ARG A 54 3.98 -9.25 -2.80
N SER A 55 4.28 -10.46 -2.30
CA SER A 55 3.27 -11.39 -1.80
C SER A 55 2.49 -10.82 -0.60
N GLU A 56 3.16 -10.15 0.36
CA GLU A 56 2.49 -9.49 1.49
C GLU A 56 1.46 -8.46 0.99
N TYR A 57 1.89 -7.57 0.09
CA TYR A 57 1.04 -6.51 -0.45
C TYR A 57 -0.13 -7.05 -1.29
N TRP A 58 0.16 -7.93 -2.28
CA TRP A 58 -0.85 -8.38 -3.23
C TRP A 58 -1.88 -9.33 -2.62
N TRP A 59 -1.51 -10.19 -1.66
CA TRP A 59 -2.47 -11.00 -0.92
C TRP A 59 -3.40 -10.13 -0.07
N PHE A 60 -2.88 -9.05 0.51
CA PHE A 60 -3.71 -8.11 1.26
C PHE A 60 -4.67 -7.33 0.35
N ILE A 61 -4.22 -6.87 -0.82
CA ILE A 61 -5.10 -6.23 -1.81
C ILE A 61 -6.19 -7.20 -2.28
N LEU A 62 -5.84 -8.45 -2.58
CA LEU A 62 -6.82 -9.47 -2.96
C LEU A 62 -7.87 -9.69 -1.86
N PHE A 63 -7.44 -9.76 -0.59
CA PHE A 63 -8.34 -9.84 0.56
C PHE A 63 -9.33 -8.65 0.59
N ILE A 64 -8.83 -7.41 0.42
CA ILE A 64 -9.68 -6.20 0.38
C ILE A 64 -10.68 -6.28 -0.77
N VAL A 65 -10.26 -6.68 -1.96
CA VAL A 65 -11.13 -6.80 -3.14
C VAL A 65 -12.25 -7.83 -2.90
N ILE A 66 -11.92 -9.00 -2.37
CA ILE A 66 -12.91 -10.03 -2.05
C ILE A 66 -13.89 -9.50 -1.00
N LEU A 67 -13.40 -8.92 0.08
CA LEU A 67 -14.24 -8.40 1.16
C LEU A 67 -15.17 -7.28 0.65
N SER A 68 -14.65 -6.33 -0.12
CA SER A 68 -15.44 -5.26 -0.74
C SER A 68 -16.49 -5.80 -1.70
N SER A 69 -16.15 -6.84 -2.48
CA SER A 69 -17.11 -7.49 -3.38
C SER A 69 -18.26 -8.14 -2.61
N VAL A 70 -17.96 -8.82 -1.50
CA VAL A 70 -18.99 -9.43 -0.65
C VAL A 70 -19.97 -8.38 -0.11
N PHE A 71 -19.49 -7.25 0.37
CA PHE A 71 -20.35 -6.17 0.87
C PHE A 71 -21.14 -5.47 -0.24
N ASN A 72 -20.52 -5.23 -1.42
CA ASN A 72 -21.21 -4.60 -2.54
C ASN A 72 -22.35 -5.49 -3.08
N TYR A 73 -22.07 -6.75 -3.37
CA TYR A 73 -23.11 -7.67 -3.85
C TYR A 73 -24.10 -8.06 -2.76
N GLY A 74 -23.65 -8.21 -1.52
CA GLY A 74 -24.53 -8.44 -0.37
C GLY A 74 -25.47 -7.26 -0.11
N GLY A 75 -25.02 -6.03 -0.37
CA GLY A 75 -25.83 -4.82 -0.26
C GLY A 75 -27.02 -4.77 -1.22
N LEU A 76 -26.97 -5.46 -2.37
CA LEU A 76 -28.10 -5.61 -3.28
C LEU A 76 -29.24 -6.44 -2.66
N LEU A 77 -28.92 -7.39 -1.78
CA LEU A 77 -29.89 -8.25 -1.10
C LEU A 77 -30.33 -7.62 0.23
N LEU A 78 -29.40 -7.04 0.96
CA LEU A 78 -29.59 -6.47 2.29
C LEU A 78 -28.92 -5.08 2.34
N PRO A 79 -29.68 -3.98 2.12
CA PRO A 79 -29.11 -2.63 1.99
C PRO A 79 -28.18 -2.18 3.13
N PHE A 80 -28.43 -2.66 4.37
CA PHE A 80 -27.57 -2.32 5.51
C PHE A 80 -26.12 -2.80 5.34
N LEU A 81 -25.87 -3.87 4.54
CA LEU A 81 -24.53 -4.37 4.26
C LEU A 81 -23.68 -3.36 3.49
N SER A 82 -24.30 -2.49 2.68
CA SER A 82 -23.60 -1.40 2.01
C SER A 82 -22.99 -0.42 3.02
N TYR A 83 -23.74 -0.08 4.08
CA TYR A 83 -23.22 0.79 5.15
C TYR A 83 -22.09 0.13 5.94
N VAL A 84 -22.25 -1.18 6.25
CA VAL A 84 -21.18 -1.96 6.90
C VAL A 84 -19.93 -1.99 6.01
N GLY A 85 -20.11 -2.23 4.71
CA GLY A 85 -19.03 -2.24 3.73
C GLY A 85 -18.29 -0.89 3.65
N MET A 86 -19.04 0.22 3.70
CA MET A 86 -18.47 1.57 3.75
C MET A 86 -17.59 1.78 4.99
N LEU A 87 -18.09 1.40 6.18
CA LEU A 87 -17.32 1.49 7.42
C LEU A 87 -16.06 0.60 7.39
N CYS A 88 -16.22 -0.64 6.91
CA CYS A 88 -15.06 -1.53 6.73
C CYS A 88 -14.02 -0.96 5.78
N SER A 89 -14.45 -0.36 4.65
CA SER A 89 -13.54 0.28 3.68
C SER A 89 -12.76 1.43 4.28
N LEU A 90 -13.40 2.26 5.11
CA LEU A 90 -12.74 3.36 5.83
C LEU A 90 -11.69 2.84 6.82
N LEU A 91 -12.03 1.79 7.58
CA LEU A 91 -11.09 1.16 8.51
C LEU A 91 -9.90 0.53 7.77
N LEU A 92 -10.12 -0.10 6.63
CA LEU A 92 -9.07 -0.75 5.84
C LEU A 92 -8.16 0.22 5.09
N LEU A 93 -8.53 1.50 4.93
CA LEU A 93 -7.69 2.51 4.29
C LEU A 93 -6.32 2.66 4.95
N ILE A 94 -6.28 2.67 6.29
CA ILE A 94 -5.02 2.87 7.02
C ILE A 94 -4.03 1.73 6.78
N PRO A 95 -4.37 0.44 7.01
CA PRO A 95 -3.45 -0.65 6.75
C PRO A 95 -3.13 -0.82 5.25
N GLN A 96 -4.05 -0.42 4.35
CA GLN A 96 -3.79 -0.41 2.91
C GLN A 96 -2.70 0.60 2.55
N PHE A 97 -2.79 1.84 3.05
CA PHE A 97 -1.75 2.86 2.85
C PHE A 97 -0.43 2.48 3.54
N ALA A 98 -0.49 1.87 4.73
CA ALA A 98 0.70 1.38 5.41
C ALA A 98 1.40 0.27 4.61
N ALA A 99 0.65 -0.72 4.10
CA ALA A 99 1.20 -1.78 3.26
C ALA A 99 1.77 -1.23 1.94
N MET A 100 1.06 -0.29 1.30
CA MET A 100 1.51 0.37 0.07
C MET A 100 2.81 1.16 0.29
N THR A 101 2.90 1.92 1.37
CA THR A 101 4.12 2.66 1.75
C THR A 101 5.30 1.71 1.92
N ARG A 102 5.14 0.64 2.71
CA ARG A 102 6.19 -0.38 2.91
C ARG A 102 6.57 -1.06 1.59
N ARG A 103 5.60 -1.24 0.68
CA ARG A 103 5.89 -1.79 -0.66
C ARG A 103 6.70 -0.83 -1.51
N LEU A 104 6.41 0.47 -1.50
CA LEU A 104 7.23 1.47 -2.18
C LEU A 104 8.65 1.55 -1.60
N HIS A 105 8.78 1.46 -0.29
CA HIS A 105 10.07 1.38 0.40
C HIS A 105 10.89 0.17 -0.06
N ASP A 106 10.26 -0.96 -0.33
CA ASP A 106 10.91 -2.17 -0.80
C ASP A 106 11.51 -2.01 -2.21
N THR A 107 10.88 -1.20 -3.06
CA THR A 107 11.43 -0.80 -4.36
C THR A 107 12.42 0.38 -4.27
N GLY A 108 12.70 0.87 -3.06
CA GLY A 108 13.61 2.00 -2.79
C GLY A 108 12.98 3.38 -3.06
N ARG A 109 11.68 3.45 -3.20
CA ARG A 109 10.94 4.70 -3.43
C ARG A 109 10.44 5.29 -2.11
N SER A 110 10.16 6.60 -2.13
CA SER A 110 9.67 7.31 -0.96
C SER A 110 8.18 7.06 -0.71
N GLY A 111 7.77 6.99 0.57
CA GLY A 111 6.37 6.94 0.98
C GLY A 111 5.58 8.22 0.70
N TRP A 112 6.22 9.32 0.32
CA TRP A 112 5.55 10.57 -0.05
C TRP A 112 4.54 10.41 -1.19
N TRP A 113 4.76 9.48 -2.11
CA TRP A 113 3.79 9.13 -3.15
C TRP A 113 2.44 8.71 -2.57
N VAL A 114 2.47 7.91 -1.50
CA VAL A 114 1.25 7.46 -0.81
C VAL A 114 0.64 8.60 0.01
N ALA A 115 1.46 9.44 0.65
CA ALA A 115 0.97 10.60 1.40
C ALA A 115 0.22 11.59 0.49
N ILE A 116 0.73 11.88 -0.71
CA ILE A 116 0.05 12.74 -1.69
C ILE A 116 -1.28 12.10 -2.12
N LEU A 117 -1.30 10.79 -2.40
CA LEU A 117 -2.54 10.08 -2.73
C LEU A 117 -3.57 10.17 -1.60
N ALA A 118 -3.14 10.01 -0.34
CA ALA A 118 -4.02 10.12 0.82
C ALA A 118 -4.60 11.54 0.95
N ILE A 119 -3.79 12.58 0.74
CA ILE A 119 -4.26 13.98 0.75
C ILE A 119 -5.29 14.21 -0.36
N LEU A 120 -5.00 13.78 -1.60
CA LEU A 120 -5.95 13.92 -2.72
C LEU A 120 -7.25 13.17 -2.46
N TYR A 121 -7.18 11.99 -1.85
CA TYR A 121 -8.35 11.22 -1.45
C TYR A 121 -9.22 11.99 -0.44
N VAL A 122 -8.60 12.60 0.58
CA VAL A 122 -9.31 13.46 1.56
C VAL A 122 -9.94 14.67 0.85
N VAL A 123 -9.23 15.31 -0.08
CA VAL A 123 -9.78 16.46 -0.86
C VAL A 123 -11.02 16.01 -1.63
N VAL A 124 -10.99 14.86 -2.30
CA VAL A 124 -12.14 14.31 -3.02
C VAL A 124 -13.31 14.04 -2.08
N LEU A 125 -13.07 13.41 -0.91
CA LEU A 125 -14.12 13.11 0.08
C LEU A 125 -14.75 14.39 0.63
N VAL A 126 -13.95 15.39 0.99
CA VAL A 126 -14.44 16.66 1.52
C VAL A 126 -15.24 17.42 0.44
N SER A 127 -14.72 17.47 -0.79
CA SER A 127 -15.43 18.09 -1.91
C SER A 127 -16.77 17.40 -2.19
N MET A 128 -16.79 16.07 -2.17
CA MET A 128 -18.02 15.28 -2.34
C MET A 128 -19.03 15.57 -1.21
N ALA A 129 -18.56 15.62 0.03
CA ALA A 129 -19.42 15.95 1.16
C ALA A 129 -20.05 17.35 1.03
N ILE A 130 -19.28 18.35 0.60
CA ILE A 130 -19.79 19.71 0.37
C ILE A 130 -20.83 19.73 -0.75
N LEU A 131 -20.60 19.00 -1.86
CA LEU A 131 -21.53 18.95 -3.00
C LEU A 131 -22.84 18.23 -2.64
N VAL A 132 -22.78 17.18 -1.81
CA VAL A 132 -23.94 16.37 -1.43
C VAL A 132 -24.73 16.97 -0.25
N ALA A 133 -24.08 17.76 0.60
CA ALA A 133 -24.70 18.29 1.82
C ALA A 133 -26.07 18.99 1.60
N PRO A 134 -26.33 19.77 0.53
CA PRO A 134 -27.62 20.42 0.32
C PRO A 134 -28.78 19.46 0.06
N TYR A 135 -28.50 18.25 -0.43
CA TYR A 135 -29.51 17.25 -0.77
C TYR A 135 -29.87 16.34 0.40
N GLY A 136 -29.07 16.38 1.47
CA GLY A 136 -29.30 15.62 2.72
C GLY A 136 -29.47 14.11 2.45
N THR A 137 -30.54 13.53 3.05
CA THR A 137 -30.86 12.11 2.86
C THR A 137 -31.57 11.80 1.54
N GLN A 138 -32.11 12.81 0.85
CA GLN A 138 -32.91 12.61 -0.38
C GLN A 138 -32.14 11.85 -1.45
N LEU A 139 -30.84 12.13 -1.59
CA LEU A 139 -29.99 11.46 -2.55
C LEU A 139 -29.85 9.94 -2.26
N PHE A 140 -29.95 9.52 -1.01
CA PHE A 140 -29.83 8.12 -0.58
C PHE A 140 -31.18 7.42 -0.53
N GLU A 141 -32.26 8.16 -0.34
CA GLU A 141 -33.64 7.64 -0.28
C GLU A 141 -34.24 7.42 -1.68
N THR A 142 -33.80 8.23 -2.66
CA THR A 142 -34.27 8.12 -4.04
C THR A 142 -33.64 6.89 -4.71
N THR A 143 -34.49 5.98 -5.18
CA THR A 143 -34.09 4.81 -5.97
C THR A 143 -34.08 5.07 -7.48
N ASP A 144 -34.62 6.22 -7.92
CA ASP A 144 -34.65 6.61 -9.33
C ASP A 144 -33.28 7.19 -9.73
N SER A 145 -32.61 6.47 -10.63
CA SER A 145 -31.28 6.84 -11.13
C SER A 145 -31.27 8.15 -11.91
N MET A 146 -32.38 8.52 -12.55
CA MET A 146 -32.49 9.78 -13.31
C MET A 146 -32.55 10.97 -12.35
N VAL A 147 -33.35 10.86 -11.29
CA VAL A 147 -33.45 11.90 -10.25
C VAL A 147 -32.13 12.05 -9.50
N GLN A 148 -31.43 10.94 -9.21
CA GLN A 148 -30.07 11.01 -8.62
C GLN A 148 -29.09 11.73 -9.54
N ALA A 149 -29.13 11.43 -10.85
CA ALA A 149 -28.28 12.10 -11.84
C ALA A 149 -28.56 13.61 -11.95
N GLU A 150 -29.82 14.02 -11.92
CA GLU A 150 -30.20 15.43 -11.91
C GLU A 150 -29.70 16.15 -10.64
N MET A 151 -29.89 15.57 -9.46
CA MET A 151 -29.38 16.13 -8.22
C MET A 151 -27.87 16.29 -8.25
N MET A 152 -27.14 15.29 -8.77
CA MET A 152 -25.69 15.39 -8.91
C MET A 152 -25.29 16.47 -9.94
N ALA A 153 -25.97 16.56 -11.06
CA ALA A 153 -25.72 17.61 -12.06
C ALA A 153 -25.93 19.01 -11.47
N ASP A 154 -27.02 19.21 -10.72
CA ASP A 154 -27.31 20.46 -10.03
C ASP A 154 -26.23 20.77 -8.96
N ALA A 155 -25.79 19.79 -8.20
CA ALA A 155 -24.68 19.95 -7.24
C ALA A 155 -23.40 20.47 -7.90
N PHE A 156 -23.04 19.91 -9.07
CA PHE A 156 -21.89 20.38 -9.84
C PHE A 156 -22.05 21.79 -10.40
N GLN A 157 -23.25 22.14 -10.83
CA GLN A 157 -23.55 23.47 -11.39
C GLN A 157 -23.62 24.55 -10.30
N SER A 158 -24.20 24.22 -9.14
CA SER A 158 -24.34 25.16 -8.01
C SER A 158 -23.02 25.53 -7.36
N ASN A 159 -22.04 24.63 -7.39
CA ASN A 159 -20.71 24.83 -6.77
C ASN A 159 -19.55 24.52 -7.74
N PRO A 160 -19.38 25.30 -8.84
CA PRO A 160 -18.42 24.98 -9.90
C PRO A 160 -16.95 24.94 -9.43
N VAL A 161 -16.59 25.73 -8.43
CA VAL A 161 -15.24 25.74 -7.85
C VAL A 161 -14.97 24.41 -7.15
N VAL A 162 -15.89 23.97 -6.31
CA VAL A 162 -15.74 22.69 -5.56
C VAL A 162 -15.74 21.51 -6.55
N ALA A 163 -16.62 21.54 -7.56
CA ALA A 163 -16.67 20.54 -8.62
C ALA A 163 -15.35 20.46 -9.41
N THR A 164 -14.75 21.60 -9.73
CA THR A 164 -13.44 21.66 -10.43
C THR A 164 -12.32 21.12 -9.55
N VAL A 165 -12.26 21.49 -8.27
CA VAL A 165 -11.27 20.97 -7.31
C VAL A 165 -11.41 19.46 -7.16
N MET A 166 -12.65 18.96 -7.03
CA MET A 166 -12.91 17.52 -6.92
C MET A 166 -12.44 16.78 -8.17
N THR A 167 -12.84 17.24 -9.34
CA THR A 167 -12.48 16.60 -10.62
C THR A 167 -10.97 16.65 -10.88
N GLY A 168 -10.34 17.81 -10.66
CA GLY A 168 -8.89 17.95 -10.82
C GLY A 168 -8.09 17.07 -9.86
N SER A 169 -8.49 17.00 -8.59
CA SER A 169 -7.84 16.14 -7.60
C SER A 169 -8.08 14.65 -7.89
N ALA A 170 -9.26 14.26 -8.40
CA ALA A 170 -9.54 12.88 -8.80
C ALA A 170 -8.69 12.46 -10.01
N LEU A 171 -8.57 13.30 -11.03
CA LEU A 171 -7.74 13.04 -12.21
C LEU A 171 -6.23 12.92 -11.83
N LEU A 172 -5.74 13.85 -11.01
CA LEU A 172 -4.36 13.77 -10.52
C LEU A 172 -4.15 12.53 -9.66
N GLY A 173 -5.12 12.19 -8.80
CA GLY A 173 -5.09 10.98 -7.98
C GLY A 173 -5.05 9.72 -8.83
N LEU A 174 -5.85 9.65 -9.91
CA LEU A 174 -5.83 8.53 -10.85
C LEU A 174 -4.45 8.37 -11.52
N LEU A 175 -3.86 9.47 -11.99
CA LEU A 175 -2.52 9.46 -12.58
C LEU A 175 -1.47 8.94 -11.59
N LEU A 176 -1.46 9.46 -10.37
CA LEU A 176 -0.54 9.02 -9.31
C LEU A 176 -0.81 7.57 -8.88
N MET A 177 -2.07 7.13 -8.88
CA MET A 177 -2.43 5.73 -8.61
C MET A 177 -1.83 4.80 -9.67
N VAL A 178 -1.90 5.13 -10.95
CA VAL A 178 -1.27 4.34 -12.03
C VAL A 178 0.25 4.27 -11.83
N ILE A 179 0.89 5.40 -11.54
CA ILE A 179 2.34 5.45 -11.30
C ILE A 179 2.72 4.58 -10.09
N THR A 180 2.01 4.72 -8.97
CA THR A 180 2.28 3.93 -7.76
C THR A 180 1.97 2.45 -7.96
N PHE A 181 0.94 2.12 -8.72
CA PHE A 181 0.64 0.75 -9.12
C PHE A 181 1.81 0.11 -9.87
N ILE A 182 2.36 0.81 -10.88
CA ILE A 182 3.55 0.35 -11.60
C ILE A 182 4.71 0.10 -10.61
N PHE A 183 4.90 0.99 -9.62
CA PHE A 183 5.93 0.80 -8.61
C PHE A 183 5.72 -0.43 -7.74
N THR A 184 4.48 -0.81 -7.47
CA THR A 184 4.18 -2.03 -6.70
C THR A 184 4.46 -3.32 -7.49
N LEU A 185 4.48 -3.26 -8.83
CA LEU A 185 4.81 -4.39 -9.70
C LEU A 185 6.33 -4.65 -9.81
N LEU A 186 7.17 -3.62 -9.59
CA LEU A 186 8.62 -3.75 -9.67
C LEU A 186 9.15 -4.75 -8.64
N ASP A 187 10.28 -5.38 -8.90
CA ASP A 187 10.87 -6.32 -7.94
C ASP A 187 11.49 -5.60 -6.74
N SER A 188 11.64 -6.34 -5.64
CA SER A 188 12.32 -5.87 -4.44
C SER A 188 13.76 -5.49 -4.76
N LYS A 189 14.23 -4.34 -4.26
CA LYS A 189 15.65 -4.00 -4.33
C LYS A 189 16.46 -5.02 -3.54
N TRP A 190 17.51 -5.48 -4.19
CA TRP A 190 18.46 -6.40 -3.61
C TRP A 190 19.25 -5.70 -2.48
N GLY A 191 19.51 -6.43 -1.39
CA GLY A 191 20.27 -5.92 -0.24
C GLY A 191 19.48 -4.95 0.65
N GLU A 192 20.21 -4.34 1.56
CA GLU A 192 19.69 -3.34 2.48
C GLU A 192 19.54 -1.99 1.78
N ASN A 193 18.50 -1.25 2.13
CA ASN A 193 18.29 0.13 1.72
C ASN A 193 17.96 1.00 2.94
N LYS A 194 17.76 2.31 2.74
CA LYS A 194 17.46 3.26 3.83
C LYS A 194 16.24 2.91 4.69
N TYR A 195 15.44 1.91 4.29
CA TYR A 195 14.25 1.46 4.99
C TYR A 195 14.45 0.09 5.66
N GLY A 196 15.66 -0.49 5.56
CA GLY A 196 16.04 -1.74 6.19
C GLY A 196 16.40 -2.87 5.23
N PRO A 197 16.65 -4.08 5.77
CA PRO A 197 17.02 -5.25 4.98
C PRO A 197 15.90 -5.71 4.05
N SER A 198 16.28 -6.43 2.98
CA SER A 198 15.30 -6.96 2.05
C SER A 198 14.48 -8.08 2.68
N PRO A 199 13.16 -8.02 2.66
CA PRO A 199 12.33 -9.13 3.17
C PRO A 199 12.28 -10.33 2.22
N LYS A 200 12.76 -10.19 0.98
CA LYS A 200 12.81 -11.25 -0.03
C LYS A 200 14.17 -11.94 -0.07
N TYR A 201 15.25 -11.22 0.11
CA TYR A 201 16.62 -11.68 -0.01
C TYR A 201 17.29 -11.62 1.36
N GLN A 202 17.29 -12.75 2.08
CA GLN A 202 17.93 -12.94 3.37
C GLN A 202 19.00 -14.01 3.29
#